data_709970b282fb62153ea70adafaeca536
#
_entry.id   709970b282fb62153ea70adafaeca536
#
_cell.length_a   1.000
_cell.length_b   1.000
_cell.length_c   1.000
_cell.angle_alpha   90.00
_cell.angle_beta   90.00
_cell.angle_gamma   90.00
#
_symmetry.space_group_name_H-M   'P 1'
#
loop_
_entity.id
_entity.type
_entity.pdbx_description
1 polymer ?
#
loop_
_entity_poly.entity_id
_entity_poly.type
_entity_poly.pdbx_seq_one_letter_code
_entity_poly.pdbx_strand_id
1 'polypeptide(L)'
;MNTTLNTTSISAIVLDVRDAEASQAFVTAAFALDDRVRFRTAVDAPGGFRGFTLSLVVAQPANVDAFVEAAVAAGARTVKAPTKSLWGYGAVLEGPDGIVWKLATSAKKNKAPVSRTFDDLVVLLGPADVAATKDLYVEHGLAVSKSFGKKYVEFDPGSGRVHLALYGRRGLLKDAGVTADSPGIRGLALVSPAGPFSDPDGVGWEQAG
;
A
#
# COMPACT_ATOMS: atom_id res chain seq x y z
N MET A 1 -5.31 -33.01 16.97
CA MET A 1 -5.97 -32.33 15.84
C MET A 1 -5.26 -30.98 15.70
N ASN A 2 -4.34 -30.86 14.71
CA ASN A 2 -3.73 -29.56 14.38
C ASN A 2 -4.78 -28.76 13.60
N THR A 3 -5.45 -27.85 14.27
CA THR A 3 -6.20 -26.82 13.59
C THR A 3 -5.17 -25.88 12.96
N THR A 4 -4.86 -26.09 11.69
CA THR A 4 -4.17 -25.11 10.89
C THR A 4 -5.09 -23.88 10.87
N LEU A 5 -4.76 -22.87 11.66
CA LEU A 5 -5.43 -21.57 11.56
C LEU A 5 -5.14 -21.08 10.14
N ASN A 6 -6.14 -21.19 9.27
CA ASN A 6 -6.06 -20.61 7.93
C ASN A 6 -6.01 -19.09 8.12
N THR A 7 -4.81 -18.55 8.22
CA THR A 7 -4.61 -17.11 8.31
C THR A 7 -5.16 -16.49 7.03
N THR A 8 -6.16 -15.66 7.18
CA THR A 8 -6.73 -14.91 6.06
C THR A 8 -5.66 -14.04 5.41
N SER A 9 -5.53 -14.14 4.11
CA SER A 9 -4.50 -13.44 3.33
C SER A 9 -5.13 -12.53 2.27
N ILE A 10 -4.38 -11.52 1.83
CA ILE A 10 -4.80 -10.59 0.78
C ILE A 10 -4.08 -10.95 -0.51
N SER A 11 -4.85 -11.28 -1.55
CA SER A 11 -4.32 -11.68 -2.85
C SER A 11 -4.08 -10.50 -3.80
N ALA A 12 -4.92 -9.48 -3.73
CA ALA A 12 -4.85 -8.30 -4.57
C ALA A 12 -5.55 -7.10 -3.92
N ILE A 13 -5.35 -5.93 -4.50
CA ILE A 13 -6.10 -4.71 -4.21
C ILE A 13 -6.83 -4.23 -5.46
N VAL A 14 -7.97 -3.59 -5.29
CA VAL A 14 -8.72 -2.92 -6.34
C VAL A 14 -8.81 -1.44 -6.02
N LEU A 15 -8.46 -0.61 -6.99
CA LEU A 15 -8.39 0.84 -6.86
C LEU A 15 -9.40 1.49 -7.80
N ASP A 16 -10.30 2.29 -7.23
CA ASP A 16 -11.24 3.08 -8.03
C ASP A 16 -10.51 4.30 -8.60
N VAL A 17 -10.49 4.41 -9.92
CA VAL A 17 -9.81 5.47 -10.66
C VAL A 17 -10.70 6.00 -11.78
N ARG A 18 -10.40 7.18 -12.32
CA ARG A 18 -11.16 7.74 -13.44
C ARG A 18 -10.94 6.98 -14.74
N ASP A 19 -9.70 6.52 -14.94
CA ASP A 19 -9.26 5.80 -16.14
C ASP A 19 -8.42 4.59 -15.71
N ALA A 20 -9.04 3.41 -15.72
CA ALA A 20 -8.40 2.18 -15.30
C ALA A 20 -7.29 1.74 -16.27
N GLU A 21 -7.45 1.99 -17.56
CA GLU A 21 -6.45 1.63 -18.57
C GLU A 21 -5.20 2.48 -18.44
N ALA A 22 -5.35 3.80 -18.28
CA ALA A 22 -4.23 4.71 -18.06
C ALA A 22 -3.50 4.41 -16.75
N SER A 23 -4.24 4.12 -15.65
CA SER A 23 -3.63 3.75 -14.37
C SER A 23 -2.88 2.42 -14.44
N GLN A 24 -3.41 1.43 -15.16
CA GLN A 24 -2.74 0.15 -15.40
C GLN A 24 -1.47 0.35 -16.22
N ALA A 25 -1.51 1.14 -17.28
CA ALA A 25 -0.35 1.46 -18.10
C ALA A 25 0.76 2.14 -17.27
N PHE A 26 0.36 3.10 -16.41
CA PHE A 26 1.28 3.77 -15.50
C PHE A 26 1.99 2.78 -14.56
N VAL A 27 1.27 1.95 -13.81
CA VAL A 27 1.90 1.04 -12.83
C VAL A 27 2.73 -0.05 -13.50
N THR A 28 2.37 -0.45 -14.71
CA THR A 28 3.17 -1.39 -15.51
C THR A 28 4.49 -0.77 -15.92
N ALA A 29 4.49 0.45 -16.45
CA ALA A 29 5.70 1.17 -16.87
C ALA A 29 6.58 1.57 -15.67
N ALA A 30 5.98 2.11 -14.61
CA ALA A 30 6.67 2.60 -13.43
C ALA A 30 7.24 1.48 -12.57
N PHE A 31 6.45 0.44 -12.30
CA PHE A 31 6.71 -0.52 -11.23
C PHE A 31 6.74 -1.98 -11.69
N ALA A 32 6.41 -2.28 -12.93
CA ALA A 32 6.24 -3.64 -13.45
C ALA A 32 5.27 -4.47 -12.58
N LEU A 33 4.22 -3.82 -12.05
CA LEU A 33 3.21 -4.47 -11.23
C LEU A 33 2.30 -5.38 -12.08
N ASP A 34 1.95 -6.50 -11.48
CA ASP A 34 1.06 -7.52 -12.03
C ASP A 34 -0.39 -7.34 -11.51
N ASP A 35 -1.19 -8.40 -11.55
CA ASP A 35 -2.58 -8.46 -11.12
C ASP A 35 -2.83 -8.30 -9.61
N ARG A 36 -1.78 -8.09 -8.80
CA ARG A 36 -1.90 -7.71 -7.38
C ARG A 36 -2.51 -6.32 -7.21
N VAL A 37 -2.35 -5.46 -8.20
CA VAL A 37 -2.99 -4.15 -8.24
C VAL A 37 -3.90 -4.11 -9.46
N ARG A 38 -5.19 -3.99 -9.20
CA ARG A 38 -6.25 -3.92 -10.21
C ARG A 38 -6.91 -2.56 -10.15
N PHE A 39 -7.39 -2.10 -11.28
CA PHE A 39 -8.08 -0.82 -11.39
C PHE A 39 -9.52 -1.03 -11.83
N ARG A 40 -10.40 -0.20 -11.29
CA ARG A 40 -11.81 -0.15 -11.66
C ARG A 40 -12.17 1.30 -12.00
N THR A 41 -12.72 1.51 -13.19
CA THR A 41 -13.21 2.85 -13.58
C THR A 41 -14.41 3.23 -12.73
N ALA A 42 -14.34 4.39 -12.07
CA ALA A 42 -15.41 4.96 -11.27
C ALA A 42 -15.59 6.44 -11.63
N VAL A 43 -16.84 6.83 -11.91
CA VAL A 43 -17.19 8.22 -12.26
C VAL A 43 -16.82 9.18 -11.13
N ASP A 44 -17.09 8.77 -9.89
CA ASP A 44 -16.79 9.55 -8.68
C ASP A 44 -15.47 9.11 -8.02
N ALA A 45 -14.47 8.72 -8.83
CA ALA A 45 -13.17 8.33 -8.31
C ALA A 45 -12.58 9.43 -7.43
N PRO A 46 -12.11 9.09 -6.20
CA PRO A 46 -11.64 10.08 -5.24
C PRO A 46 -10.44 10.86 -5.76
N GLY A 47 -10.47 12.18 -5.62
CA GLY A 47 -9.30 13.04 -5.80
C GLY A 47 -8.54 13.29 -4.50
N GLY A 48 -7.30 13.77 -4.60
CA GLY A 48 -6.42 14.06 -3.46
C GLY A 48 -6.00 12.82 -2.67
N PHE A 49 -5.52 13.04 -1.45
CA PHE A 49 -5.09 11.92 -0.59
C PHE A 49 -6.29 11.06 -0.18
N ARG A 50 -6.14 9.75 -0.29
CA ARG A 50 -7.24 8.77 -0.15
C ARG A 50 -7.24 8.02 1.18
N GLY A 51 -6.43 8.46 2.16
CA GLY A 51 -6.33 7.81 3.49
C GLY A 51 -5.45 6.56 3.53
N PHE A 52 -4.75 6.23 2.46
CA PHE A 52 -3.79 5.12 2.39
C PHE A 52 -2.58 5.45 1.50
N THR A 53 -1.53 4.65 1.61
CA THR A 53 -0.40 4.63 0.68
C THR A 53 -0.08 3.22 0.24
N LEU A 54 0.48 3.07 -0.95
CA LEU A 54 1.05 1.82 -1.44
C LEU A 54 2.57 1.89 -1.38
N SER A 55 3.20 0.86 -0.86
CA SER A 55 4.66 0.85 -0.70
C SER A 55 5.25 -0.36 -1.40
N LEU A 56 6.29 -0.13 -2.19
CA LEU A 56 7.16 -1.19 -2.71
C LEU A 56 8.42 -1.23 -1.86
N VAL A 57 8.65 -2.36 -1.22
CA VAL A 57 9.88 -2.64 -0.49
C VAL A 57 10.88 -3.24 -1.45
N VAL A 58 12.10 -2.71 -1.47
CA VAL A 58 13.15 -3.12 -2.39
C VAL A 58 14.45 -3.44 -1.66
N ALA A 59 15.30 -4.25 -2.28
CA ALA A 59 16.49 -4.80 -1.66
C ALA A 59 17.57 -3.75 -1.29
N GLN A 60 17.66 -2.64 -2.03
CA GLN A 60 18.77 -1.68 -1.86
C GLN A 60 18.45 -0.28 -2.39
N PRO A 61 19.22 0.78 -1.97
CA PRO A 61 18.98 2.16 -2.39
C PRO A 61 18.96 2.38 -3.90
N ALA A 62 19.85 1.79 -4.66
CA ALA A 62 19.89 1.97 -6.12
C ALA A 62 18.63 1.44 -6.82
N ASN A 63 17.93 0.47 -6.24
CA ASN A 63 16.63 0.00 -6.75
C ASN A 63 15.52 1.03 -6.49
N VAL A 64 15.56 1.75 -5.35
CA VAL A 64 14.66 2.89 -5.10
C VAL A 64 14.84 3.95 -6.19
N ASP A 65 16.09 4.33 -6.47
CA ASP A 65 16.40 5.37 -7.46
C ASP A 65 15.90 4.95 -8.85
N ALA A 66 16.14 3.70 -9.26
CA ALA A 66 15.69 3.17 -10.54
C ALA A 66 14.17 3.13 -10.69
N PHE A 67 13.44 2.82 -9.63
CA PHE A 67 11.99 2.89 -9.63
C PHE A 67 11.47 4.33 -9.67
N VAL A 68 12.11 5.26 -8.94
CA VAL A 68 11.74 6.68 -8.98
C VAL A 68 11.91 7.23 -10.39
N GLU A 69 13.05 6.95 -11.03
CA GLU A 69 13.31 7.37 -12.41
C GLU A 69 12.24 6.85 -13.37
N ALA A 70 11.94 5.56 -13.33
CA ALA A 70 10.92 4.95 -14.16
C ALA A 70 9.52 5.53 -13.92
N ALA A 71 9.14 5.75 -12.66
CA ALA A 71 7.85 6.30 -12.30
C ALA A 71 7.69 7.77 -12.75
N VAL A 72 8.72 8.58 -12.59
CA VAL A 72 8.73 9.97 -13.08
C VAL A 72 8.65 10.00 -14.61
N ALA A 73 9.38 9.13 -15.30
CA ALA A 73 9.28 9.00 -16.75
C ALA A 73 7.88 8.56 -17.22
N ALA A 74 7.17 7.77 -16.39
CA ALA A 74 5.78 7.36 -16.64
C ALA A 74 4.74 8.40 -16.20
N GLY A 75 5.14 9.56 -15.68
CA GLY A 75 4.24 10.67 -15.32
C GLY A 75 3.97 10.87 -13.84
N ALA A 76 4.67 10.17 -12.94
CA ALA A 76 4.55 10.43 -11.50
C ALA A 76 5.17 11.75 -11.09
N ARG A 77 4.58 12.38 -10.08
CA ARG A 77 5.13 13.56 -9.41
C ARG A 77 5.90 13.14 -8.15
N THR A 78 7.11 13.64 -7.98
CA THR A 78 7.88 13.43 -6.76
C THR A 78 7.32 14.30 -5.62
N VAL A 79 6.84 13.65 -4.56
CA VAL A 79 6.37 14.30 -3.32
C VAL A 79 7.54 14.45 -2.34
N LYS A 80 8.33 13.37 -2.16
CA LYS A 80 9.59 13.40 -1.42
C LYS A 80 10.68 12.73 -2.24
N ALA A 81 11.74 13.47 -2.52
CA ALA A 81 12.90 12.94 -3.22
C ALA A 81 13.55 11.77 -2.45
N PRO A 82 14.24 10.86 -3.16
CA PRO A 82 15.00 9.79 -2.51
C PRO A 82 15.93 10.33 -1.44
N THR A 83 15.76 9.85 -0.22
CA THR A 83 16.48 10.39 0.95
C THR A 83 16.82 9.31 1.95
N LYS A 84 18.01 9.42 2.55
CA LYS A 84 18.41 8.59 3.69
C LYS A 84 17.69 9.02 4.95
N SER A 85 17.27 8.02 5.73
CA SER A 85 16.68 8.22 7.05
C SER A 85 17.34 7.29 8.06
N LEU A 86 16.93 7.42 9.34
CA LEU A 86 17.33 6.47 10.37
C LEU A 86 16.91 5.02 10.00
N TRP A 87 15.78 4.86 9.31
CA TRP A 87 15.15 3.59 8.98
C TRP A 87 15.58 2.99 7.65
N GLY A 88 16.39 3.71 6.87
CA GLY A 88 16.86 3.25 5.56
C GLY A 88 16.87 4.36 4.51
N TYR A 89 16.45 4.02 3.29
CA TYR A 89 16.41 4.92 2.15
C TYR A 89 15.05 4.81 1.45
N GLY A 90 14.47 5.92 1.00
CA GLY A 90 13.18 5.87 0.34
C GLY A 90 12.74 7.19 -0.28
N ALA A 91 11.67 7.12 -1.04
CA ALA A 91 11.03 8.22 -1.74
C ALA A 91 9.50 8.12 -1.64
N VAL A 92 8.81 9.22 -1.91
CA VAL A 92 7.36 9.28 -2.04
C VAL A 92 7.00 9.93 -3.36
N LEU A 93 6.14 9.28 -4.12
CA LEU A 93 5.65 9.70 -5.42
C LEU A 93 4.12 9.77 -5.39
N GLU A 94 3.55 10.58 -6.26
CA GLU A 94 2.13 10.59 -6.56
C GLU A 94 1.94 10.24 -8.04
N GLY A 95 1.15 9.20 -8.29
CA GLY A 95 0.80 8.79 -9.64
C GLY A 95 -0.15 9.78 -10.33
N PRO A 96 -0.34 9.68 -11.65
CA PRO A 96 -1.27 10.52 -12.40
C PRO A 96 -2.72 10.42 -11.91
N ASP A 97 -3.06 9.30 -11.28
CA ASP A 97 -4.36 9.02 -10.65
C ASP A 97 -4.50 9.56 -9.21
N GLY A 98 -3.47 10.23 -8.69
CA GLY A 98 -3.42 10.77 -7.34
C GLY A 98 -3.11 9.75 -6.24
N ILE A 99 -2.81 8.51 -6.60
CA ILE A 99 -2.40 7.48 -5.62
C ILE A 99 -0.98 7.75 -5.16
N VAL A 100 -0.77 7.69 -3.84
CA VAL A 100 0.54 7.91 -3.23
C VAL A 100 1.30 6.60 -3.12
N TRP A 101 2.47 6.57 -3.75
CA TRP A 101 3.41 5.45 -3.77
C TRP A 101 4.64 5.75 -2.94
N LYS A 102 5.09 4.77 -2.17
CA LYS A 102 6.35 4.84 -1.44
C LYS A 102 7.30 3.78 -2.00
N LEU A 103 8.54 4.15 -2.12
CA LEU A 103 9.64 3.23 -2.44
C LEU A 103 10.58 3.23 -1.25
N ALA A 104 10.84 2.07 -0.67
CA ALA A 104 11.58 2.00 0.58
C ALA A 104 12.50 0.78 0.65
N THR A 105 13.64 0.96 1.30
CA THR A 105 14.53 -0.12 1.70
C THR A 105 15.12 0.16 3.07
N SER A 106 15.27 -0.86 3.90
CA SER A 106 16.03 -0.78 5.15
C SER A 106 17.54 -0.85 4.92
N ALA A 107 17.98 -1.29 3.74
CA ALA A 107 19.39 -1.35 3.39
C ALA A 107 20.00 0.07 3.27
N LYS A 108 21.21 0.22 3.79
CA LYS A 108 21.93 1.50 3.76
C LYS A 108 22.99 1.59 2.65
N LYS A 109 23.25 0.47 1.98
CA LYS A 109 24.28 0.34 0.93
C LYS A 109 23.78 -0.57 -0.20
N ASN A 110 24.27 -0.34 -1.40
CA ASN A 110 24.08 -1.24 -2.52
C ASN A 110 24.99 -2.46 -2.39
N LYS A 111 24.45 -3.64 -2.67
CA LYS A 111 25.16 -4.93 -2.58
C LYS A 111 25.07 -5.79 -3.83
N ALA A 112 24.24 -5.37 -4.79
CA ALA A 112 23.97 -6.10 -6.02
C ALA A 112 23.82 -5.13 -7.20
N PRO A 113 23.84 -5.60 -8.45
CA PRO A 113 23.44 -4.80 -9.61
C PRO A 113 22.05 -4.18 -9.42
N VAL A 114 21.83 -3.03 -10.02
CA VAL A 114 20.54 -2.35 -10.00
C VAL A 114 19.48 -3.22 -10.68
N SER A 115 18.31 -3.31 -10.05
CA SER A 115 17.15 -3.99 -10.63
C SER A 115 15.87 -3.22 -10.32
N ARG A 116 14.84 -3.42 -11.14
CA ARG A 116 13.47 -2.96 -10.86
C ARG A 116 12.59 -4.14 -10.41
N THR A 117 13.09 -4.88 -9.43
CA THR A 117 12.34 -5.90 -8.69
C THR A 117 12.07 -5.39 -7.28
N PHE A 118 10.93 -5.75 -6.74
CA PHE A 118 10.57 -5.45 -5.37
C PHE A 118 10.28 -6.74 -4.60
N ASP A 119 10.51 -6.69 -3.31
CA ASP A 119 10.33 -7.82 -2.40
C ASP A 119 8.86 -7.90 -1.94
N ASP A 120 8.30 -6.76 -1.50
CA ASP A 120 6.96 -6.69 -0.96
C ASP A 120 6.14 -5.54 -1.55
N LEU A 121 4.83 -5.76 -1.71
CA LEU A 121 3.82 -4.73 -1.89
C LEU A 121 3.04 -4.58 -0.59
N VAL A 122 3.10 -3.40 0.02
CA VAL A 122 2.45 -3.09 1.30
C VAL A 122 1.37 -2.04 1.11
N VAL A 123 0.16 -2.33 1.55
CA VAL A 123 -0.92 -1.35 1.73
C VAL A 123 -0.83 -0.81 3.15
N LEU A 124 -0.64 0.49 3.30
CA LEU A 124 -0.60 1.16 4.59
C LEU A 124 -1.84 2.04 4.75
N LEU A 125 -2.75 1.61 5.60
CA LEU A 125 -4.02 2.29 5.87
C LEU A 125 -3.87 3.28 7.02
N GLY A 126 -4.56 4.43 6.92
CA GLY A 126 -4.68 5.43 7.97
C GLY A 126 -6.09 5.46 8.56
N PRO A 127 -6.51 4.47 9.36
CA PRO A 127 -7.85 4.45 9.93
C PRO A 127 -8.05 5.56 10.96
N ALA A 128 -9.30 5.87 11.26
CA ALA A 128 -9.66 6.80 12.34
C ALA A 128 -9.24 6.26 13.71
N ASP A 129 -9.43 4.96 13.95
CA ASP A 129 -9.00 4.25 15.15
C ASP A 129 -8.27 2.94 14.80
N VAL A 130 -6.94 2.96 14.95
CA VAL A 130 -6.07 1.82 14.67
C VAL A 130 -6.42 0.59 15.51
N ALA A 131 -6.85 0.78 16.76
CA ALA A 131 -7.16 -0.34 17.64
C ALA A 131 -8.49 -1.01 17.23
N ALA A 132 -9.52 -0.22 16.97
CA ALA A 132 -10.82 -0.72 16.54
C ALA A 132 -10.72 -1.43 15.18
N THR A 133 -10.00 -0.84 14.21
CA THR A 133 -9.78 -1.46 12.90
C THR A 133 -8.97 -2.75 13.00
N LYS A 134 -7.93 -2.78 13.86
CA LYS A 134 -7.17 -3.99 14.13
C LYS A 134 -8.09 -5.10 14.68
N ASP A 135 -8.92 -4.79 15.67
CA ASP A 135 -9.80 -5.78 16.31
C ASP A 135 -10.81 -6.33 15.29
N LEU A 136 -11.42 -5.47 14.48
CA LEU A 136 -12.30 -5.86 13.38
C LEU A 136 -11.60 -6.83 12.40
N TYR A 137 -10.37 -6.52 11.97
CA TYR A 137 -9.66 -7.37 11.01
C TYR A 137 -9.25 -8.72 11.62
N VAL A 138 -8.91 -8.74 12.91
CA VAL A 138 -8.65 -9.99 13.64
C VAL A 138 -9.91 -10.84 13.74
N GLU A 139 -11.08 -10.25 13.99
CA GLU A 139 -12.38 -10.94 13.98
C GLU A 139 -12.68 -11.57 12.60
N HIS A 140 -12.19 -10.97 11.52
CA HIS A 140 -12.29 -11.50 10.15
C HIS A 140 -11.13 -12.45 9.78
N GLY A 141 -10.32 -12.88 10.73
CA GLY A 141 -9.33 -13.95 10.57
C GLY A 141 -7.93 -13.50 10.18
N LEU A 142 -7.63 -12.18 10.20
CA LEU A 142 -6.26 -11.72 10.02
C LEU A 142 -5.44 -11.93 11.29
N ALA A 143 -4.21 -12.40 11.16
CA ALA A 143 -3.28 -12.52 12.26
C ALA A 143 -2.39 -11.29 12.37
N VAL A 144 -2.16 -10.78 13.57
CA VAL A 144 -1.22 -9.67 13.81
C VAL A 144 0.19 -10.23 13.93
N SER A 145 1.11 -9.73 13.10
CA SER A 145 2.54 -10.06 13.19
C SER A 145 3.29 -9.08 14.11
N LYS A 146 2.89 -7.79 14.10
CA LYS A 146 3.55 -6.75 14.88
C LYS A 146 2.57 -5.65 15.29
N SER A 147 2.72 -5.14 16.51
CA SER A 147 1.86 -4.05 16.99
C SER A 147 2.62 -3.11 17.91
N PHE A 148 2.42 -1.81 17.73
CA PHE A 148 2.91 -0.74 18.60
C PHE A 148 1.73 0.08 19.15
N GLY A 149 0.87 -0.59 19.90
CA GLY A 149 -0.32 -0.01 20.50
C GLY A 149 -1.27 0.62 19.47
N LYS A 150 -1.67 1.86 19.70
CA LYS A 150 -2.57 2.62 18.80
C LYS A 150 -1.86 3.32 17.64
N LYS A 151 -0.56 3.07 17.44
CA LYS A 151 0.22 3.82 16.43
C LYS A 151 0.44 3.06 15.14
N TYR A 152 0.69 1.75 15.24
CA TYR A 152 1.05 0.92 14.09
C TYR A 152 0.68 -0.54 14.35
N VAL A 153 0.14 -1.19 13.34
CA VAL A 153 -0.13 -2.64 13.33
C VAL A 153 0.27 -3.20 11.98
N GLU A 154 0.91 -4.34 11.97
CA GLU A 154 1.26 -5.10 10.78
C GLU A 154 0.61 -6.47 10.90
N PHE A 155 -0.06 -6.90 9.84
CA PHE A 155 -0.68 -8.21 9.77
C PHE A 155 0.27 -9.21 9.09
N ASP A 156 0.16 -10.47 9.52
CA ASP A 156 0.85 -11.58 8.88
C ASP A 156 0.25 -11.77 7.47
N PRO A 157 1.03 -11.65 6.40
CA PRO A 157 0.52 -11.86 5.05
C PRO A 157 0.15 -13.33 4.76
N GLY A 158 0.59 -14.28 5.58
CA GLY A 158 0.41 -15.70 5.31
C GLY A 158 0.93 -16.08 3.93
N SER A 159 0.07 -16.64 3.09
CA SER A 159 0.35 -16.92 1.67
C SER A 159 -0.03 -15.75 0.74
N GLY A 160 -0.43 -14.60 1.31
CA GLY A 160 -0.88 -13.44 0.55
C GLY A 160 0.24 -12.76 -0.23
N ARG A 161 -0.15 -12.11 -1.32
CA ARG A 161 0.75 -11.37 -2.22
C ARG A 161 0.84 -9.89 -1.89
N VAL A 162 -0.02 -9.44 -0.96
CA VAL A 162 -0.12 -8.06 -0.51
C VAL A 162 -0.05 -8.03 1.01
N HIS A 163 0.86 -7.25 1.53
CA HIS A 163 1.01 -7.01 2.96
C HIS A 163 0.09 -5.88 3.40
N LEU A 164 -0.48 -6.00 4.59
CA LEU A 164 -1.36 -4.99 5.17
C LEU A 164 -0.79 -4.46 6.47
N ALA A 165 -0.80 -3.13 6.61
CA ALA A 165 -0.47 -2.48 7.85
C ALA A 165 -1.42 -1.30 8.13
N LEU A 166 -1.61 -0.99 9.40
CA LEU A 166 -2.33 0.18 9.88
C LEU A 166 -1.33 1.18 10.47
N TYR A 167 -1.53 2.45 10.19
CA TYR A 167 -0.71 3.52 10.76
C TYR A 167 -1.60 4.66 11.22
N GLY A 168 -1.36 5.17 12.42
CA GLY A 168 -2.12 6.31 12.92
C GLY A 168 -2.15 7.44 11.89
N ARG A 169 -3.34 7.92 11.53
CA ARG A 169 -3.60 8.85 10.42
C ARG A 169 -2.63 10.03 10.33
N ARG A 170 -2.36 10.71 11.47
CA ARG A 170 -1.38 11.81 11.51
C ARG A 170 0.03 11.38 11.10
N GLY A 171 0.43 10.18 11.53
CA GLY A 171 1.72 9.58 11.15
C GLY A 171 1.79 9.28 9.66
N LEU A 172 0.72 8.72 9.11
CA LEU A 172 0.62 8.40 7.69
C LEU A 172 0.70 9.66 6.82
N LEU A 173 -0.05 10.72 7.15
CA LEU A 173 0.01 12.01 6.44
C LEU A 173 1.43 12.58 6.41
N LYS A 174 2.09 12.63 7.58
CA LYS A 174 3.48 13.08 7.69
C LYS A 174 4.43 12.23 6.85
N ASP A 175 4.26 10.91 6.89
CA ASP A 175 5.08 9.97 6.16
C ASP A 175 4.88 10.10 4.64
N ALA A 176 3.63 10.21 4.20
CA ALA A 176 3.26 10.46 2.81
C ALA A 176 3.66 11.86 2.30
N GLY A 177 3.97 12.80 3.18
CA GLY A 177 4.27 14.19 2.78
C GLY A 177 3.04 14.96 2.31
N VAL A 178 1.85 14.61 2.83
CA VAL A 178 0.57 15.21 2.45
C VAL A 178 0.08 16.11 3.56
N THR A 179 -0.41 17.28 3.22
CA THR A 179 -0.92 18.27 4.17
C THR A 179 -2.44 18.23 4.31
N ALA A 180 -3.14 17.82 3.26
CA ALA A 180 -4.60 17.69 3.28
C ALA A 180 -5.00 16.28 3.74
N ASP A 181 -5.90 16.21 4.72
CA ASP A 181 -6.46 14.95 5.20
C ASP A 181 -7.63 14.50 4.33
N SER A 182 -8.00 13.22 4.46
CA SER A 182 -9.16 12.59 3.83
C SER A 182 -10.18 12.22 4.90
N PRO A 183 -11.49 12.37 4.67
CA PRO A 183 -12.53 11.98 5.64
C PRO A 183 -12.72 10.45 5.73
N GLY A 184 -11.71 9.65 5.51
CA GLY A 184 -11.75 8.20 5.52
C GLY A 184 -10.79 7.61 4.50
N ILE A 185 -10.93 6.31 4.25
CA ILE A 185 -10.19 5.60 3.20
C ILE A 185 -11.14 5.44 2.01
N ARG A 186 -10.70 5.88 0.83
CA ARG A 186 -11.61 5.99 -0.32
C ARG A 186 -11.03 5.31 -1.57
N GLY A 187 -11.90 4.61 -2.30
CA GLY A 187 -11.56 4.01 -3.58
C GLY A 187 -10.52 2.90 -3.47
N LEU A 188 -10.60 2.12 -2.41
CA LEU A 188 -9.76 0.95 -2.15
C LEU A 188 -10.63 -0.22 -1.73
N ALA A 189 -10.42 -1.37 -2.36
CA ALA A 189 -10.88 -2.65 -1.88
C ALA A 189 -9.72 -3.65 -1.78
N LEU A 190 -9.81 -4.56 -0.81
CA LEU A 190 -8.87 -5.66 -0.57
C LEU A 190 -9.53 -6.97 -1.01
N VAL A 191 -8.85 -7.75 -1.84
CA VAL A 191 -9.35 -9.06 -2.31
C VAL A 191 -8.84 -10.14 -1.38
N SER A 192 -9.76 -10.80 -0.67
CA SER A 192 -9.43 -11.72 0.42
C SER A 192 -10.54 -12.74 0.65
N PRO A 193 -10.23 -13.96 1.14
CA PRO A 193 -11.25 -14.88 1.63
C PRO A 193 -12.10 -14.34 2.80
N ALA A 194 -11.65 -13.28 3.48
CA ALA A 194 -12.42 -12.62 4.54
C ALA A 194 -13.66 -11.88 4.04
N GLY A 195 -13.64 -11.44 2.76
CA GLY A 195 -14.76 -10.69 2.17
C GLY A 195 -16.02 -11.55 1.93
N PRO A 196 -17.17 -10.93 1.58
CA PRO A 196 -17.31 -9.49 1.35
C PRO A 196 -17.77 -8.72 2.60
N PHE A 197 -17.17 -7.59 2.87
CA PHE A 197 -17.66 -6.59 3.84
C PHE A 197 -17.03 -5.21 3.57
N SER A 198 -17.47 -4.19 4.29
CA SER A 198 -16.81 -2.87 4.29
C SER A 198 -16.51 -2.47 5.73
N ASP A 199 -15.34 -1.89 5.96
CA ASP A 199 -14.98 -1.38 7.28
C ASP A 199 -15.55 0.03 7.51
N PRO A 200 -15.57 0.52 8.77
CA PRO A 200 -16.07 1.85 9.09
C PRO A 200 -15.29 3.00 8.47
N ASP A 201 -14.03 2.79 8.08
CA ASP A 201 -13.19 3.79 7.45
C ASP A 201 -13.39 3.89 5.93
N GLY A 202 -14.12 2.94 5.32
CA GLY A 202 -14.49 2.92 3.91
C GLY A 202 -13.67 1.98 3.03
N VAL A 203 -12.87 1.08 3.61
CA VAL A 203 -12.20 0.01 2.85
C VAL A 203 -13.20 -1.08 2.51
N GLY A 204 -13.36 -1.36 1.23
CA GLY A 204 -14.08 -2.54 0.77
C GLY A 204 -13.25 -3.82 0.93
N TRP A 205 -13.91 -4.93 1.26
CA TRP A 205 -13.32 -6.25 1.24
C TRP A 205 -14.12 -7.10 0.26
N GLU A 206 -13.47 -7.58 -0.79
CA GLU A 206 -14.08 -8.36 -1.85
C GLU A 206 -13.64 -9.82 -1.73
N GLN A 207 -14.56 -10.74 -2.02
CA GLN A 207 -14.28 -12.18 -2.00
C GLN A 207 -13.20 -12.50 -3.04
N ALA A 208 -12.17 -13.25 -2.64
CA ALA A 208 -11.26 -13.88 -3.59
C ALA A 208 -12.03 -14.91 -4.42
N GLY A 209 -11.97 -14.78 -5.73
CA GLY A 209 -12.57 -15.72 -6.68
C GLY A 209 -11.75 -17.01 -6.81
#